data_4b19e8726ac921fd405500b9bd780e60
#
_entry.id   4b19e8726ac921fd405500b9bd780e60
#
_cell.length_a   1.000
_cell.length_b   1.000
_cell.length_c   1.000
_cell.angle_alpha   90.00
_cell.angle_beta   90.00
_cell.angle_gamma   90.00
#
_symmetry.space_group_name_H-M   'P 1'
#
loop_
_entity.id
_entity.type
_entity.pdbx_description
1 polymer ?
#
loop_
_entity_poly.entity_id
_entity_poly.type
_entity_poly.pdbx_seq_one_letter_code
_entity_poly.pdbx_strand_id
1 'polypeptide(L)'
;MHLVEFFYENQRPEARLITLRQFEFEEALENGWLVEDGLPATLPPWLEAIEGKPVWYLEQKRVSKKKSYESYVNHRFEMISDLILRRDKVLAEENPDAEINREAKKLKQAPARLRAWFYTYLMYGQNRWALVPNFLSNGRYNRDTPERKTKLGRPSAHGSRHGYHCNEAMKEKILKGFLNSNDSSLTQNEIYSDVLKSEFGCKSKKIGPDNYEISHPQGEPFPSFNQFIYWVKKQIDPKQLNIALKGEHGAREISGSIGKFDDKLLNVYQRVEFDGYYINEKLQGLTEGCAVDSYCVVRARCGMSGYILGTGFSEGKENMAAYMATLFCMAIGKVRYCELFGLTIDADEWISEGLCSGIVFDRGPAAMFESGPNVNWLKSVELTPTFSGQSKATIESSHPKKKKIKGKPAHHHSDHNFVQMAKREILRAVKDNHSLGKINLEDELVLAGVPPTPHGAFSYWAALGRNSAVTMHFDTAVRSFLVKQPVTIRKDAVYLYGRKYRSNELVDTGLFDSVARYGVIESDAYVLTMCVRHIWVDIKGHLYQLDVIRTVRSAAGLEDITLNELQQIDKLRQDGYSAHRRQAAARGQYFMDRHEEAVGLEWHGGQTKSGAAPKGAGYKQAMEAYNIFRGAKK
;
A
#
# COMPACT_ATOMS: atom_id res chain seq x y z
N MET A 1 64.55 -32.61 -13.91
CA MET A 1 63.82 -31.71 -12.99
C MET A 1 62.94 -30.77 -13.82
N HIS A 2 61.70 -30.46 -13.33
CA HIS A 2 60.82 -29.55 -13.99
C HIS A 2 60.63 -28.31 -13.10
N LEU A 3 60.84 -27.13 -13.65
CA LEU A 3 60.57 -25.85 -13.06
C LEU A 3 59.39 -25.20 -13.79
N VAL A 4 58.54 -24.53 -13.08
CA VAL A 4 57.42 -23.78 -13.67
C VAL A 4 57.64 -22.29 -13.41
N GLU A 5 57.82 -21.57 -14.50
CA GLU A 5 57.89 -20.11 -14.46
C GLU A 5 56.50 -19.53 -14.69
N PHE A 6 56.05 -18.67 -13.75
CA PHE A 6 54.75 -17.99 -13.87
C PHE A 6 54.95 -16.52 -14.27
N PHE A 7 54.28 -16.12 -15.34
CA PHE A 7 54.21 -14.72 -15.79
C PHE A 7 52.83 -14.17 -15.46
N TYR A 8 52.80 -12.98 -14.93
CA TYR A 8 51.56 -12.30 -14.62
C TYR A 8 51.49 -10.99 -15.40
N GLU A 9 51.35 -11.09 -16.73
CA GLU A 9 51.18 -9.96 -17.61
C GLU A 9 49.69 -9.70 -17.86
N ASN A 10 49.33 -8.42 -17.95
CA ASN A 10 47.96 -7.97 -18.25
C ASN A 10 46.86 -8.63 -17.38
N GLN A 11 47.15 -8.91 -16.08
CA GLN A 11 46.24 -9.54 -15.12
C GLN A 11 45.82 -10.98 -15.48
N ARG A 12 46.57 -11.66 -16.32
CA ARG A 12 46.36 -13.07 -16.65
C ARG A 12 47.59 -13.88 -16.34
N PRO A 13 47.49 -14.90 -15.52
CA PRO A 13 48.62 -15.79 -15.24
C PRO A 13 48.89 -16.67 -16.49
N GLU A 14 50.12 -16.71 -16.91
CA GLU A 14 50.65 -17.67 -17.89
C GLU A 14 51.73 -18.52 -17.22
N ALA A 15 51.86 -19.74 -17.65
CA ALA A 15 52.84 -20.66 -17.08
C ALA A 15 53.67 -21.28 -18.20
N ARG A 16 54.98 -21.38 -17.99
CA ARG A 16 55.92 -22.00 -18.88
C ARG A 16 56.70 -23.06 -18.10
N LEU A 17 56.79 -24.26 -18.68
CA LEU A 17 57.60 -25.33 -18.13
C LEU A 17 59.03 -25.20 -18.63
N ILE A 18 60.00 -25.30 -17.72
CA ILE A 18 61.43 -25.38 -18.00
C ILE A 18 61.90 -26.74 -17.50
N THR A 19 62.44 -27.52 -18.40
CA THR A 19 63.01 -28.82 -18.04
C THR A 19 64.52 -28.70 -17.97
N LEU A 20 65.09 -28.97 -16.79
CA LEU A 20 66.53 -28.98 -16.56
C LEU A 20 67.03 -30.43 -16.38
N ARG A 21 68.22 -30.72 -16.87
CA ARG A 21 68.92 -31.94 -16.54
C ARG A 21 69.40 -31.87 -15.09
N GLN A 22 69.68 -32.98 -14.48
CA GLN A 22 70.05 -33.01 -13.08
C GLN A 22 71.25 -32.12 -12.79
N PHE A 23 72.31 -32.18 -13.59
CA PHE A 23 73.50 -31.37 -13.41
C PHE A 23 73.23 -29.87 -13.57
N GLU A 24 72.39 -29.46 -14.49
CA GLU A 24 71.99 -28.07 -14.73
C GLU A 24 71.18 -27.51 -13.53
N PHE A 25 70.40 -28.37 -12.90
CA PHE A 25 69.67 -28.01 -11.70
C PHE A 25 70.55 -27.87 -10.47
N GLU A 26 71.51 -28.81 -10.29
CA GLU A 26 72.49 -28.76 -9.23
C GLU A 26 73.42 -27.54 -9.36
N GLU A 27 73.90 -27.25 -10.57
CA GLU A 27 74.69 -26.08 -10.90
C GLU A 27 73.93 -24.79 -10.63
N ALA A 28 72.64 -24.71 -10.95
CA ALA A 28 71.80 -23.55 -10.71
C ALA A 28 71.56 -23.29 -9.21
N LEU A 29 71.51 -24.35 -8.37
CA LEU A 29 71.46 -24.22 -6.90
C LEU A 29 72.79 -23.74 -6.33
N GLU A 30 73.91 -24.34 -6.79
CA GLU A 30 75.26 -23.94 -6.32
C GLU A 30 75.59 -22.49 -6.68
N ASN A 31 75.18 -22.03 -7.85
CA ASN A 31 75.40 -20.64 -8.30
C ASN A 31 74.41 -19.64 -7.70
N GLY A 32 73.44 -20.11 -6.90
CA GLY A 32 72.42 -19.26 -6.30
C GLY A 32 71.40 -18.69 -7.29
N TRP A 33 71.29 -19.25 -8.52
CA TRP A 33 70.26 -18.90 -9.51
C TRP A 33 68.91 -19.49 -9.13
N LEU A 34 68.89 -20.57 -8.34
CA LEU A 34 67.74 -21.16 -7.70
C LEU A 34 67.99 -21.12 -6.18
N VAL A 35 66.95 -20.72 -5.45
CA VAL A 35 66.97 -20.67 -3.99
C VAL A 35 65.85 -21.54 -3.46
N GLU A 36 66.16 -22.40 -2.48
CA GLU A 36 65.10 -23.15 -1.79
C GLU A 36 64.33 -22.25 -0.85
N ASP A 37 63.04 -22.12 -1.09
CA ASP A 37 62.13 -21.37 -0.22
C ASP A 37 61.48 -22.33 0.78
N GLY A 38 61.67 -22.09 2.07
CA GLY A 38 61.43 -23.06 3.13
C GLY A 38 59.99 -23.39 3.47
N LEU A 39 59.00 -22.73 2.86
CA LEU A 39 57.56 -23.00 3.10
C LEU A 39 56.80 -23.16 1.79
N PRO A 40 56.10 -24.29 1.59
CA PRO A 40 55.25 -24.46 0.39
C PRO A 40 54.09 -23.49 0.42
N ALA A 41 54.07 -22.54 -0.53
CA ALA A 41 52.97 -21.63 -0.71
C ALA A 41 51.71 -22.42 -1.13
N THR A 42 50.59 -22.16 -0.46
CA THR A 42 49.30 -22.82 -0.75
C THR A 42 48.46 -22.10 -1.81
N LEU A 43 48.77 -20.83 -2.09
CA LEU A 43 48.14 -20.00 -3.09
C LEU A 43 49.18 -19.27 -3.94
N PRO A 44 48.90 -19.03 -5.22
CA PRO A 44 49.79 -18.27 -6.10
C PRO A 44 49.84 -16.78 -5.72
N PRO A 45 50.98 -16.06 -6.01
CA PRO A 45 51.15 -14.65 -5.61
C PRO A 45 50.03 -13.72 -6.07
N TRP A 46 49.43 -13.95 -7.24
CA TRP A 46 48.30 -13.13 -7.73
C TRP A 46 46.99 -13.36 -6.95
N LEU A 47 46.95 -14.31 -6.03
CA LEU A 47 45.84 -14.59 -5.12
C LEU A 47 46.12 -14.23 -3.66
N GLU A 48 47.32 -13.69 -3.33
CA GLU A 48 47.70 -13.27 -1.98
C GLU A 48 46.62 -12.37 -1.34
N ALA A 49 46.03 -11.48 -2.11
CA ALA A 49 44.95 -10.60 -1.63
C ALA A 49 43.67 -11.33 -1.13
N ILE A 50 43.51 -12.61 -1.41
CA ILE A 50 42.40 -13.45 -0.94
C ILE A 50 42.78 -14.47 0.12
N GLU A 51 44.05 -14.57 0.45
CA GLU A 51 44.56 -15.49 1.46
C GLU A 51 43.89 -15.23 2.82
N GLY A 52 43.46 -16.28 3.51
CA GLY A 52 42.77 -16.20 4.79
C GLY A 52 41.33 -15.64 4.73
N LYS A 53 40.83 -15.27 3.57
CA LYS A 53 39.45 -14.75 3.45
C LYS A 53 38.44 -15.86 3.15
N PRO A 54 37.34 -15.95 3.91
CA PRO A 54 36.32 -16.97 3.66
C PRO A 54 35.59 -16.75 2.32
N VAL A 55 35.16 -17.83 1.71
CA VAL A 55 34.51 -17.81 0.37
C VAL A 55 33.26 -16.92 0.33
N TRP A 56 32.48 -16.89 1.40
CA TRP A 56 31.30 -16.04 1.48
C TRP A 56 31.65 -14.54 1.36
N TYR A 57 32.79 -14.13 1.92
CA TYR A 57 33.27 -12.74 1.82
C TYR A 57 33.63 -12.39 0.37
N LEU A 58 34.28 -13.32 -0.35
CA LEU A 58 34.62 -13.15 -1.76
C LEU A 58 33.35 -13.04 -2.62
N GLU A 59 32.35 -13.88 -2.33
CA GLU A 59 31.07 -13.87 -3.03
C GLU A 59 30.31 -12.54 -2.82
N GLN A 60 30.32 -12.00 -1.62
CA GLN A 60 29.69 -10.73 -1.31
C GLN A 60 30.31 -9.55 -2.09
N LYS A 61 31.63 -9.57 -2.26
CA LYS A 61 32.41 -8.52 -2.95
C LYS A 61 32.34 -8.61 -4.48
N ARG A 62 31.78 -9.65 -5.02
CA ARG A 62 31.75 -9.89 -6.47
C ARG A 62 30.72 -8.99 -7.17
N VAL A 63 31.14 -8.38 -8.29
CA VAL A 63 30.30 -7.48 -9.09
C VAL A 63 29.21 -8.24 -9.86
N SER A 64 29.59 -9.41 -10.47
CA SER A 64 28.63 -10.24 -11.20
C SER A 64 28.24 -11.46 -10.39
N LYS A 65 26.95 -11.69 -10.18
CA LYS A 65 26.40 -12.83 -9.43
C LYS A 65 25.92 -13.99 -10.31
N LYS A 66 26.26 -14.00 -11.61
CA LYS A 66 25.81 -15.04 -12.55
C LYS A 66 26.37 -16.44 -12.25
N LYS A 67 27.64 -16.52 -11.80
CA LYS A 67 28.30 -17.79 -11.41
C LYS A 67 29.06 -17.58 -10.10
N SER A 68 29.04 -18.54 -9.17
CA SER A 68 29.79 -18.50 -7.92
C SER A 68 31.29 -18.70 -8.14
N TYR A 69 32.14 -18.31 -7.17
CA TYR A 69 33.57 -18.65 -7.19
C TYR A 69 33.76 -20.17 -7.25
N GLU A 70 33.01 -20.91 -6.48
CA GLU A 70 33.02 -22.37 -6.48
C GLU A 70 32.70 -22.95 -7.87
N SER A 71 31.70 -22.41 -8.56
CA SER A 71 31.37 -22.80 -9.92
C SER A 71 32.54 -22.56 -10.89
N TYR A 72 33.29 -21.46 -10.72
CA TYR A 72 34.47 -21.21 -11.54
C TYR A 72 35.61 -22.15 -11.21
N VAL A 73 35.86 -22.42 -9.94
CA VAL A 73 36.91 -23.36 -9.48
C VAL A 73 36.61 -24.76 -9.98
N ASN A 74 35.38 -25.24 -9.80
CA ASN A 74 34.96 -26.56 -10.26
C ASN A 74 35.08 -26.70 -11.78
N HIS A 75 34.64 -25.70 -12.54
CA HIS A 75 34.80 -25.71 -14.00
C HIS A 75 36.28 -25.76 -14.44
N ARG A 76 37.17 -24.96 -13.80
CA ARG A 76 38.60 -24.99 -14.13
C ARG A 76 39.23 -26.31 -13.77
N PHE A 77 38.85 -26.89 -12.63
CA PHE A 77 39.32 -28.20 -12.21
C PHE A 77 38.83 -29.31 -13.15
N GLU A 78 37.57 -29.28 -13.56
CA GLU A 78 37.02 -30.20 -14.54
C GLU A 78 37.80 -30.19 -15.85
N MET A 79 38.16 -29.00 -16.35
CA MET A 79 38.95 -28.87 -17.58
C MET A 79 40.36 -29.48 -17.49
N ILE A 80 40.95 -29.58 -16.30
CA ILE A 80 42.29 -30.17 -16.11
C ILE A 80 42.26 -31.58 -15.52
N SER A 81 41.09 -32.11 -15.17
CA SER A 81 40.96 -33.38 -14.43
C SER A 81 41.61 -34.56 -15.13
N ASP A 82 41.43 -34.67 -16.44
CA ASP A 82 42.04 -35.77 -17.24
C ASP A 82 43.57 -35.65 -17.30
N LEU A 83 44.11 -34.43 -17.37
CA LEU A 83 45.55 -34.21 -17.31
C LEU A 83 46.10 -34.56 -15.92
N ILE A 84 45.35 -34.29 -14.84
CA ILE A 84 45.74 -34.63 -13.48
C ILE A 84 45.78 -36.14 -13.27
N LEU A 85 44.79 -36.87 -13.79
CA LEU A 85 44.77 -38.34 -13.74
C LEU A 85 45.97 -38.97 -14.45
N ARG A 86 46.45 -38.31 -15.50
CA ARG A 86 47.61 -38.76 -16.31
C ARG A 86 48.88 -37.97 -16.03
N ARG A 87 48.98 -37.20 -14.93
CA ARG A 87 50.03 -36.23 -14.66
C ARG A 87 51.43 -36.79 -14.85
N ASP A 88 51.71 -38.01 -14.32
CA ASP A 88 53.05 -38.62 -14.36
C ASP A 88 53.46 -38.98 -15.82
N LYS A 89 52.50 -39.38 -16.63
CA LYS A 89 52.73 -39.61 -18.06
C LYS A 89 52.95 -38.33 -18.83
N VAL A 90 52.12 -37.28 -18.54
CA VAL A 90 52.23 -35.95 -19.17
C VAL A 90 53.56 -35.30 -18.85
N LEU A 91 54.02 -35.38 -17.60
CA LEU A 91 55.31 -34.79 -17.16
C LEU A 91 56.52 -35.63 -17.64
N ALA A 92 56.35 -36.91 -17.97
CA ALA A 92 57.43 -37.77 -18.49
C ALA A 92 57.68 -37.60 -19.99
N GLU A 93 56.80 -36.90 -20.72
CA GLU A 93 56.96 -36.63 -22.14
C GLU A 93 58.13 -35.68 -22.42
N GLU A 94 58.79 -35.78 -23.55
CA GLU A 94 59.85 -34.83 -23.96
C GLU A 94 59.35 -33.39 -24.02
N ASN A 95 58.10 -33.19 -24.36
CA ASN A 95 57.45 -31.87 -24.39
C ASN A 95 56.08 -31.95 -23.72
N PRO A 96 55.98 -31.82 -22.40
CA PRO A 96 54.72 -31.83 -21.66
C PRO A 96 53.71 -30.78 -22.15
N ASP A 97 54.19 -29.58 -22.51
CA ASP A 97 53.35 -28.48 -23.01
C ASP A 97 52.63 -28.86 -24.33
N ALA A 98 53.24 -29.69 -25.17
CA ALA A 98 52.60 -30.15 -26.41
C ALA A 98 51.40 -31.06 -26.12
N GLU A 99 51.47 -31.91 -25.10
CA GLU A 99 50.35 -32.76 -24.68
C GLU A 99 49.20 -31.93 -24.08
N ILE A 100 49.56 -30.98 -23.21
CA ILE A 100 48.54 -30.05 -22.65
C ILE A 100 47.87 -29.23 -23.75
N ASN A 101 48.63 -28.78 -24.76
CA ASN A 101 48.10 -28.04 -25.91
C ASN A 101 47.15 -28.91 -26.77
N ARG A 102 47.45 -30.22 -26.92
CA ARG A 102 46.60 -31.18 -27.60
C ARG A 102 45.26 -31.34 -26.87
N GLU A 103 45.30 -31.46 -25.56
CA GLU A 103 44.10 -31.54 -24.71
C GLU A 103 43.30 -30.23 -24.75
N ALA A 104 43.95 -29.06 -24.73
CA ALA A 104 43.31 -27.78 -24.86
C ALA A 104 42.50 -27.63 -26.16
N LYS A 105 43.02 -28.17 -27.27
CA LYS A 105 42.30 -28.20 -28.56
C LYS A 105 41.03 -29.06 -28.49
N LYS A 106 41.09 -30.25 -27.85
CA LYS A 106 39.93 -31.11 -27.67
C LYS A 106 38.85 -30.42 -26.84
N LEU A 107 39.24 -29.74 -25.77
CA LEU A 107 38.35 -29.03 -24.86
C LEU A 107 37.92 -27.63 -25.35
N LYS A 108 38.38 -27.23 -26.56
CA LYS A 108 38.15 -25.88 -27.11
C LYS A 108 38.55 -24.76 -26.17
N GLN A 109 39.64 -24.95 -25.39
CA GLN A 109 40.23 -23.97 -24.48
C GLN A 109 41.50 -23.35 -25.08
N ALA A 110 41.85 -22.14 -24.59
CA ALA A 110 43.13 -21.54 -24.96
C ALA A 110 44.28 -22.33 -24.32
N PRO A 111 45.31 -22.76 -25.07
CA PRO A 111 46.40 -23.56 -24.53
C PRO A 111 47.12 -22.94 -23.34
N ALA A 112 47.48 -21.67 -23.41
CA ALA A 112 48.13 -20.94 -22.31
C ALA A 112 47.30 -20.96 -21.02
N ARG A 113 45.98 -20.90 -21.16
CA ARG A 113 45.06 -20.96 -20.00
C ARG A 113 45.04 -22.33 -19.34
N LEU A 114 45.01 -23.38 -20.14
CA LEU A 114 44.98 -24.76 -19.64
C LEU A 114 46.31 -25.10 -18.95
N ARG A 115 47.46 -24.69 -19.55
CA ARG A 115 48.77 -24.81 -18.93
C ARG A 115 48.82 -24.08 -17.59
N ALA A 116 48.39 -22.82 -17.56
CA ALA A 116 48.37 -22.04 -16.33
C ALA A 116 47.55 -22.74 -15.22
N TRP A 117 46.35 -23.25 -15.53
CA TRP A 117 45.53 -23.97 -14.55
C TRP A 117 46.17 -25.28 -14.09
N PHE A 118 46.72 -26.08 -15.00
CA PHE A 118 47.35 -27.37 -14.68
C PHE A 118 48.58 -27.18 -13.79
N TYR A 119 49.49 -26.31 -14.19
CA TYR A 119 50.72 -26.06 -13.39
C TYR A 119 50.41 -25.35 -12.07
N THR A 120 49.48 -24.41 -12.05
CA THR A 120 49.06 -23.79 -10.80
C THR A 120 48.50 -24.83 -9.82
N TYR A 121 47.67 -25.74 -10.27
CA TYR A 121 47.16 -26.79 -9.40
C TYR A 121 48.26 -27.69 -8.86
N LEU A 122 49.23 -28.09 -9.67
CA LEU A 122 50.30 -28.94 -9.23
C LEU A 122 51.28 -28.25 -8.28
N MET A 123 51.65 -27.02 -8.59
CA MET A 123 52.69 -26.29 -7.85
C MET A 123 52.23 -25.81 -6.47
N TYR A 124 50.93 -25.56 -6.30
CA TYR A 124 50.40 -25.08 -5.04
C TYR A 124 49.67 -26.17 -4.24
N GLY A 125 50.30 -27.34 -4.13
CA GLY A 125 49.86 -28.41 -3.21
C GLY A 125 48.59 -29.11 -3.64
N GLN A 126 48.28 -29.16 -4.94
CA GLN A 126 47.05 -29.73 -5.49
C GLN A 126 45.76 -29.08 -4.89
N ASN A 127 45.89 -27.83 -4.51
CA ASN A 127 44.80 -27.06 -3.95
C ASN A 127 43.86 -26.54 -5.03
N ARG A 128 42.57 -26.96 -5.01
CA ARG A 128 41.56 -26.47 -5.95
C ARG A 128 41.37 -24.98 -5.87
N TRP A 129 41.51 -24.39 -4.69
CA TRP A 129 41.32 -22.96 -4.48
C TRP A 129 42.47 -22.11 -5.05
N ALA A 130 43.60 -22.69 -5.41
CA ALA A 130 44.60 -22.02 -6.22
C ALA A 130 44.11 -21.66 -7.63
N LEU A 131 43.01 -22.28 -8.09
CA LEU A 131 42.37 -22.02 -9.36
C LEU A 131 41.32 -20.88 -9.30
N VAL A 132 41.15 -20.19 -8.17
CA VAL A 132 40.18 -19.08 -8.05
C VAL A 132 40.50 -17.96 -9.03
N PRO A 133 39.49 -17.44 -9.76
CA PRO A 133 39.72 -16.24 -10.57
C PRO A 133 39.90 -15.00 -9.70
N ASN A 134 40.90 -14.19 -9.99
CA ASN A 134 41.08 -12.91 -9.29
C ASN A 134 40.10 -11.83 -9.81
N PHE A 135 38.89 -11.81 -9.25
CA PHE A 135 37.89 -10.80 -9.57
C PHE A 135 37.86 -9.63 -8.59
N LEU A 136 38.70 -9.64 -7.56
CA LEU A 136 38.67 -8.59 -6.53
C LEU A 136 39.11 -7.21 -7.06
N SER A 137 39.96 -7.19 -8.06
CA SER A 137 40.40 -5.96 -8.73
C SER A 137 39.47 -5.52 -9.88
N ASN A 138 38.51 -6.38 -10.28
CA ASN A 138 37.58 -6.03 -11.34
C ASN A 138 36.65 -4.88 -10.91
N GLY A 139 36.62 -3.81 -11.68
CA GLY A 139 35.81 -2.64 -11.40
C GLY A 139 36.37 -1.65 -10.37
N ARG A 140 37.52 -1.94 -9.79
CA ARG A 140 38.21 -1.04 -8.82
C ARG A 140 39.28 -0.17 -9.45
N TYR A 141 39.38 -0.19 -10.75
CA TYR A 141 40.30 0.66 -11.48
C TYR A 141 39.92 2.13 -11.28
N ASN A 142 40.85 2.90 -10.70
CA ASN A 142 40.63 4.33 -10.55
C ASN A 142 40.68 5.00 -11.94
N ARG A 143 39.53 5.44 -12.41
CA ARG A 143 39.39 6.13 -13.70
C ARG A 143 39.74 7.61 -13.63
N ASP A 144 40.02 8.12 -12.46
CA ASP A 144 40.21 9.53 -12.13
C ASP A 144 41.70 9.94 -12.06
N THR A 145 42.56 9.28 -12.81
CA THR A 145 43.97 9.73 -12.90
C THR A 145 44.06 11.05 -13.65
N PRO A 146 44.68 12.10 -13.05
CA PRO A 146 44.71 13.46 -13.63
C PRO A 146 45.36 13.56 -15.01
N GLU A 147 46.25 12.61 -15.34
CA GLU A 147 47.09 12.67 -16.56
C GLU A 147 46.46 12.02 -17.81
N ARG A 148 45.24 11.49 -17.71
CA ARG A 148 44.62 10.79 -18.83
C ARG A 148 44.14 11.76 -19.91
N LYS A 149 44.81 11.75 -21.06
CA LYS A 149 44.45 12.54 -22.25
C LYS A 149 43.36 11.87 -23.13
N THR A 150 43.04 10.59 -22.91
CA THR A 150 42.10 9.84 -23.75
C THR A 150 40.79 9.53 -23.03
N LYS A 151 39.64 9.71 -23.73
CA LYS A 151 38.33 9.36 -23.25
C LYS A 151 38.21 7.85 -23.09
N LEU A 152 37.67 7.40 -21.95
CA LEU A 152 37.29 5.99 -21.73
C LEU A 152 35.87 5.72 -22.20
N GLY A 153 35.66 4.60 -22.85
CA GLY A 153 34.33 4.15 -23.29
C GLY A 153 34.05 4.48 -24.76
N ARG A 154 32.78 4.40 -25.16
CA ARG A 154 32.37 4.62 -26.55
C ARG A 154 32.71 6.04 -27.01
N PRO A 155 33.25 6.22 -28.21
CA PRO A 155 33.47 7.55 -28.79
C PRO A 155 32.21 8.38 -28.82
N SER A 156 32.33 9.71 -28.68
CA SER A 156 31.20 10.61 -28.78
C SER A 156 30.66 10.67 -30.21
N ALA A 157 29.34 10.63 -30.36
CA ALA A 157 28.69 10.90 -31.65
C ALA A 157 28.64 12.40 -32.01
N HIS A 158 28.90 13.27 -31.03
CA HIS A 158 28.75 14.73 -31.14
C HIS A 158 30.10 15.49 -31.14
N GLY A 159 31.10 14.90 -31.77
CA GLY A 159 32.43 15.52 -31.85
C GLY A 159 33.39 15.13 -30.72
N SER A 160 34.69 15.40 -30.92
CA SER A 160 35.78 14.96 -30.02
C SER A 160 35.79 15.66 -28.66
N ARG A 161 35.17 16.83 -28.57
CA ARG A 161 35.18 17.65 -27.34
C ARG A 161 33.94 17.47 -26.46
N HIS A 162 32.89 16.88 -26.97
CA HIS A 162 31.70 16.52 -26.21
C HIS A 162 31.95 15.24 -25.39
N GLY A 163 31.70 15.31 -24.09
CA GLY A 163 31.94 14.18 -23.19
C GLY A 163 33.42 13.81 -23.10
N TYR A 164 34.30 14.76 -23.18
CA TYR A 164 35.73 14.61 -22.95
C TYR A 164 36.01 14.12 -21.52
N HIS A 165 37.22 13.63 -21.26
CA HIS A 165 37.58 13.21 -19.90
C HIS A 165 37.42 14.37 -18.91
N CYS A 166 36.66 14.15 -17.82
CA CYS A 166 36.47 15.20 -16.83
C CYS A 166 37.72 15.34 -15.96
N ASN A 167 38.43 16.47 -16.15
CA ASN A 167 39.49 16.89 -15.27
C ASN A 167 38.94 17.59 -14.01
N GLU A 168 39.80 17.94 -13.05
CA GLU A 168 39.34 18.56 -11.79
C GLU A 168 38.60 19.87 -12.02
N ALA A 169 39.08 20.75 -12.89
CA ALA A 169 38.40 22.00 -13.20
C ALA A 169 36.99 21.80 -13.80
N MET A 170 36.81 20.75 -14.61
CA MET A 170 35.49 20.40 -15.15
C MET A 170 34.56 19.83 -14.04
N LYS A 171 35.09 19.05 -13.10
CA LYS A 171 34.34 18.55 -11.96
C LYS A 171 33.88 19.68 -11.03
N GLU A 172 34.74 20.66 -10.77
CA GLU A 172 34.40 21.85 -10.00
C GLU A 172 33.28 22.67 -10.67
N LYS A 173 33.40 22.90 -12.00
CA LYS A 173 32.34 23.57 -12.78
C LYS A 173 31.01 22.80 -12.74
N ILE A 174 31.04 21.46 -12.81
CA ILE A 174 29.83 20.61 -12.69
C ILE A 174 29.19 20.81 -11.33
N LEU A 175 29.98 20.72 -10.24
CA LEU A 175 29.45 20.85 -8.88
C LEU A 175 28.90 22.25 -8.62
N LYS A 176 29.66 23.28 -8.97
CA LYS A 176 29.24 24.68 -8.82
C LYS A 176 27.98 24.98 -9.62
N GLY A 177 27.94 24.56 -10.88
CA GLY A 177 26.79 24.75 -11.74
C GLY A 177 25.54 24.02 -11.21
N PHE A 178 25.70 22.79 -10.75
CA PHE A 178 24.59 22.04 -10.12
C PHE A 178 24.05 22.74 -8.87
N LEU A 179 24.92 23.21 -7.98
CA LEU A 179 24.49 23.91 -6.75
C LEU A 179 23.80 25.25 -7.05
N ASN A 180 24.20 25.94 -8.12
CA ASN A 180 23.61 27.22 -8.51
C ASN A 180 22.30 27.08 -9.30
N SER A 181 22.18 26.05 -10.14
CA SER A 181 21.02 25.84 -11.03
C SER A 181 20.02 24.81 -10.49
N ASN A 182 20.27 24.27 -9.29
CA ASN A 182 19.44 23.24 -8.70
C ASN A 182 18.13 23.81 -8.19
N ASP A 183 17.04 23.34 -8.77
CA ASP A 183 15.67 23.62 -8.35
C ASP A 183 14.85 22.31 -8.44
N SER A 184 14.09 22.00 -7.41
CA SER A 184 13.25 20.78 -7.34
C SER A 184 12.10 20.78 -8.37
N SER A 185 11.79 21.92 -8.98
CA SER A 185 10.82 22.06 -10.07
C SER A 185 11.38 21.70 -11.44
N LEU A 186 12.73 21.64 -11.58
CA LEU A 186 13.42 21.38 -12.83
C LEU A 186 13.77 19.89 -13.01
N THR A 187 13.70 19.42 -14.24
CA THR A 187 14.21 18.09 -14.57
C THR A 187 15.74 18.08 -14.61
N GLN A 188 16.37 16.92 -14.42
CA GLN A 188 17.83 16.78 -14.51
C GLN A 188 18.40 17.25 -15.86
N ASN A 189 17.63 17.12 -16.94
CA ASN A 189 18.03 17.61 -18.26
C ASN A 189 18.01 19.14 -18.33
N GLU A 190 17.05 19.79 -17.71
CA GLU A 190 16.97 21.26 -17.64
C GLU A 190 18.12 21.81 -16.82
N ILE A 191 18.39 21.24 -15.64
CA ILE A 191 19.55 21.60 -14.82
C ILE A 191 20.86 21.43 -15.61
N TYR A 192 21.02 20.30 -16.31
CA TYR A 192 22.19 20.08 -17.15
C TYR A 192 22.34 21.10 -18.26
N SER A 193 21.25 21.48 -18.94
CA SER A 193 21.25 22.50 -19.98
C SER A 193 21.66 23.86 -19.45
N ASP A 194 21.16 24.22 -18.27
CA ASP A 194 21.53 25.46 -17.58
C ASP A 194 23.01 25.48 -17.20
N VAL A 195 23.53 24.37 -16.67
CA VAL A 195 24.97 24.26 -16.33
C VAL A 195 25.86 24.35 -17.57
N LEU A 196 25.47 23.74 -18.68
CA LEU A 196 26.21 23.87 -19.94
C LEU A 196 26.26 25.30 -20.42
N LYS A 197 25.18 26.06 -20.27
CA LYS A 197 25.11 27.47 -20.66
C LYS A 197 25.90 28.36 -19.70
N SER A 198 25.69 28.23 -18.39
CA SER A 198 26.22 29.12 -17.36
C SER A 198 27.70 28.91 -17.06
N GLU A 199 28.11 27.64 -16.83
CA GLU A 199 29.47 27.31 -16.37
C GLU A 199 30.41 26.90 -17.53
N PHE A 200 29.85 26.34 -18.61
CA PHE A 200 30.62 25.87 -19.75
C PHE A 200 30.53 26.80 -20.99
N GLY A 201 29.69 27.82 -20.98
CA GLY A 201 29.54 28.74 -22.11
C GLY A 201 29.04 28.10 -23.41
N CYS A 202 28.43 26.94 -23.34
CA CYS A 202 27.92 26.21 -24.49
C CYS A 202 26.71 26.93 -25.11
N LYS A 203 26.59 26.82 -26.45
CA LYS A 203 25.45 27.33 -27.22
C LYS A 203 24.82 26.21 -28.01
N SER A 204 23.49 26.22 -28.09
CA SER A 204 22.75 25.32 -28.96
C SER A 204 22.51 25.94 -30.33
N LYS A 205 22.63 25.15 -31.40
CA LYS A 205 22.35 25.53 -32.78
C LYS A 205 21.41 24.53 -33.42
N LYS A 206 20.40 25.01 -34.12
CA LYS A 206 19.53 24.17 -34.95
C LYS A 206 20.28 23.86 -36.27
N ILE A 207 20.46 22.56 -36.56
CA ILE A 207 21.19 22.08 -37.76
C ILE A 207 20.20 21.60 -38.82
N GLY A 208 18.99 21.18 -38.44
CA GLY A 208 17.96 20.68 -39.32
C GLY A 208 16.57 20.83 -38.72
N PRO A 209 15.51 20.39 -39.39
CA PRO A 209 14.13 20.55 -38.94
C PRO A 209 13.89 20.10 -37.48
N ASP A 210 14.44 18.92 -37.08
CA ASP A 210 14.32 18.34 -35.75
C ASP A 210 15.68 17.99 -35.14
N ASN A 211 16.78 18.62 -35.63
CA ASN A 211 18.12 18.30 -35.18
C ASN A 211 18.81 19.53 -34.56
N TYR A 212 19.25 19.36 -33.32
CA TYR A 212 19.91 20.42 -32.54
C TYR A 212 21.26 19.91 -32.04
N GLU A 213 22.29 20.77 -32.08
CA GLU A 213 23.61 20.45 -31.57
C GLU A 213 24.04 21.49 -30.52
N ILE A 214 24.71 20.95 -29.47
CA ILE A 214 25.34 21.79 -28.44
C ILE A 214 26.85 21.84 -28.75
N SER A 215 27.39 23.04 -28.80
CA SER A 215 28.81 23.25 -29.03
C SER A 215 29.35 24.42 -28.19
N HIS A 216 30.62 24.34 -27.82
CA HIS A 216 31.32 25.46 -27.22
C HIS A 216 31.87 26.39 -28.32
N PRO A 217 31.63 27.71 -28.27
CA PRO A 217 32.07 28.65 -29.34
C PRO A 217 33.57 28.63 -29.62
N GLN A 218 34.38 28.44 -28.60
CA GLN A 218 35.83 28.35 -28.67
C GLN A 218 36.36 26.91 -28.74
N GLY A 219 35.48 25.91 -28.87
CA GLY A 219 35.85 24.52 -28.95
C GLY A 219 36.39 23.92 -27.64
N GLU A 220 36.10 24.51 -26.47
CA GLU A 220 36.49 23.94 -25.19
C GLU A 220 35.69 22.64 -24.88
N PRO A 221 36.29 21.72 -24.12
CA PRO A 221 35.63 20.49 -23.75
C PRO A 221 34.52 20.74 -22.71
N PHE A 222 33.41 20.00 -22.84
CA PHE A 222 32.30 20.03 -21.91
C PHE A 222 31.77 18.60 -21.62
N PRO A 223 31.15 18.35 -20.45
CA PRO A 223 30.71 17.03 -20.05
C PRO A 223 29.51 16.57 -20.86
N SER A 224 29.35 15.26 -21.02
CA SER A 224 28.07 14.69 -21.45
C SER A 224 27.09 14.60 -20.26
N PHE A 225 25.79 14.45 -20.53
CA PHE A 225 24.77 14.29 -19.49
C PHE A 225 25.10 13.16 -18.50
N ASN A 226 25.56 12.01 -19.01
CA ASN A 226 25.95 10.89 -18.16
C ASN A 226 27.16 11.21 -17.25
N GLN A 227 28.14 11.98 -17.76
CA GLN A 227 29.27 12.44 -16.95
C GLN A 227 28.83 13.45 -15.90
N PHE A 228 27.95 14.39 -16.26
CA PHE A 228 27.39 15.36 -15.35
C PHE A 228 26.68 14.65 -14.18
N ILE A 229 25.71 13.77 -14.46
CA ILE A 229 25.00 13.02 -13.42
C ILE A 229 25.93 12.12 -12.60
N TYR A 230 26.93 11.48 -13.22
CA TYR A 230 27.88 10.65 -12.50
C TYR A 230 28.67 11.45 -11.47
N TRP A 231 29.20 12.63 -11.84
CA TRP A 231 29.99 13.45 -10.94
C TRP A 231 29.15 14.13 -9.87
N VAL A 232 27.95 14.60 -10.20
CA VAL A 232 26.99 15.11 -9.20
C VAL A 232 26.70 14.04 -8.14
N LYS A 233 26.37 12.81 -8.56
CA LYS A 233 26.12 11.69 -7.62
C LYS A 233 27.35 11.26 -6.82
N LYS A 234 28.54 11.47 -7.32
CA LYS A 234 29.78 11.10 -6.64
C LYS A 234 30.23 12.14 -5.62
N GLN A 235 29.97 13.41 -5.86
CA GLN A 235 30.45 14.53 -5.05
C GLN A 235 29.46 14.99 -3.99
N ILE A 236 28.16 14.75 -4.18
CA ILE A 236 27.10 15.17 -3.27
C ILE A 236 26.60 13.96 -2.49
N ASP A 237 26.38 14.16 -1.20
CA ASP A 237 25.78 13.14 -0.34
C ASP A 237 24.40 12.71 -0.89
N PRO A 238 24.08 11.40 -0.95
CA PRO A 238 22.84 10.90 -1.53
C PRO A 238 21.58 11.52 -0.91
N LYS A 239 21.60 11.83 0.38
CA LYS A 239 20.48 12.46 1.08
C LYS A 239 20.29 13.90 0.62
N GLN A 240 21.37 14.66 0.57
CA GLN A 240 21.36 16.04 0.08
C GLN A 240 20.97 16.12 -1.38
N LEU A 241 21.47 15.20 -2.21
CA LEU A 241 21.11 15.13 -3.62
C LEU A 241 19.61 14.85 -3.83
N ASN A 242 19.02 13.95 -3.04
CA ASN A 242 17.58 13.66 -3.12
C ASN A 242 16.74 14.88 -2.71
N ILE A 243 17.17 15.63 -1.67
CA ILE A 243 16.53 16.87 -1.26
C ILE A 243 16.61 17.90 -2.39
N ALA A 244 17.78 18.02 -2.98
CA ALA A 244 18.05 18.94 -4.07
C ALA A 244 17.17 18.69 -5.32
N LEU A 245 17.02 17.43 -5.72
CA LEU A 245 16.28 17.03 -6.93
C LEU A 245 14.76 16.88 -6.73
N LYS A 246 14.30 16.61 -5.53
CA LYS A 246 12.90 16.27 -5.24
C LYS A 246 12.24 17.20 -4.22
N GLY A 247 12.99 18.12 -3.66
CA GLY A 247 12.58 18.90 -2.50
C GLY A 247 12.60 18.08 -1.21
N GLU A 248 12.43 18.73 -0.07
CA GLU A 248 12.44 18.06 1.23
C GLU A 248 11.36 16.98 1.37
N HIS A 249 10.18 17.24 0.82
CA HIS A 249 9.05 16.32 0.89
C HIS A 249 9.28 15.05 0.05
N GLY A 250 9.65 15.21 -1.22
CA GLY A 250 9.92 14.05 -2.10
C GLY A 250 11.16 13.24 -1.69
N ALA A 251 12.12 13.86 -1.00
CA ALA A 251 13.28 13.16 -0.46
C ALA A 251 12.93 12.29 0.76
N ARG A 252 11.91 12.69 1.56
CA ARG A 252 11.44 11.91 2.72
C ARG A 252 10.78 10.59 2.29
N GLU A 253 10.10 10.55 1.16
CA GLU A 253 9.51 9.31 0.61
C GLU A 253 10.55 8.21 0.31
N ILE A 254 11.79 8.61 0.04
CA ILE A 254 12.87 7.70 -0.39
C ILE A 254 13.87 7.45 0.75
N SER A 255 13.78 8.19 1.85
CA SER A 255 14.68 7.98 2.99
C SER A 255 14.43 6.62 3.61
N GLY A 256 15.50 5.92 3.99
CA GLY A 256 15.38 4.66 4.73
C GLY A 256 14.65 4.88 6.06
N SER A 257 13.99 3.85 6.56
CA SER A 257 13.34 3.86 7.88
C SER A 257 14.33 4.23 8.97
N ILE A 258 13.98 5.23 9.80
CA ILE A 258 14.78 5.67 10.96
C ILE A 258 14.43 4.83 12.22
N GLY A 259 13.88 3.65 12.07
CA GLY A 259 13.39 2.78 13.12
C GLY A 259 11.88 2.58 13.06
N LYS A 260 11.37 1.67 13.86
CA LYS A 260 9.93 1.47 14.02
C LYS A 260 9.47 2.30 15.21
N PHE A 261 8.38 3.03 15.05
CA PHE A 261 7.72 3.73 16.16
C PHE A 261 7.16 2.74 17.20
N ASP A 262 7.00 1.47 16.81
CA ASP A 262 6.45 0.38 17.62
C ASP A 262 7.40 -0.04 18.76
N ASP A 263 8.70 0.13 18.59
CA ASP A 263 9.74 -0.35 19.54
C ASP A 263 9.66 0.31 20.94
N LYS A 264 8.85 1.37 21.08
CA LYS A 264 8.66 2.09 22.36
C LYS A 264 7.27 1.88 22.98
N LEU A 265 6.42 1.07 22.36
CA LEU A 265 5.07 0.84 22.85
C LEU A 265 5.09 -0.30 23.87
N LEU A 266 4.47 -0.05 25.02
CA LEU A 266 4.37 -0.99 26.13
C LEU A 266 3.02 -1.69 26.19
N ASN A 267 1.96 -1.05 25.70
CA ASN A 267 0.59 -1.53 25.84
C ASN A 267 -0.14 -1.51 24.50
N VAL A 268 -1.05 -2.46 24.29
CA VAL A 268 -2.06 -2.34 23.24
C VAL A 268 -2.96 -1.13 23.53
N TYR A 269 -3.54 -0.51 22.52
CA TYR A 269 -4.28 0.77 22.60
C TYR A 269 -3.46 2.01 23.00
N GLN A 270 -2.19 1.89 23.34
CA GLN A 270 -1.37 3.05 23.71
C GLN A 270 -1.23 4.04 22.56
N ARG A 271 -1.06 3.50 21.33
CA ARG A 271 -0.98 4.26 20.08
C ARG A 271 -1.77 3.55 19.00
N VAL A 272 -2.71 4.26 18.41
CA VAL A 272 -3.57 3.74 17.34
C VAL A 272 -3.45 4.61 16.11
N GLU A 273 -3.17 3.97 15.00
CA GLU A 273 -3.06 4.61 13.69
C GLU A 273 -4.41 4.53 12.97
N PHE A 274 -4.89 5.68 12.47
CA PHE A 274 -6.09 5.77 11.66
C PHE A 274 -5.73 6.12 10.24
N ASP A 275 -6.33 5.42 9.29
CA ASP A 275 -6.15 5.72 7.88
C ASP A 275 -7.36 5.28 7.06
N GLY A 276 -7.62 6.02 5.98
CA GLY A 276 -8.71 5.75 5.05
C GLY A 276 -8.20 5.16 3.73
N TYR A 277 -8.93 4.19 3.18
CA TYR A 277 -8.66 3.68 1.86
C TYR A 277 -9.94 3.57 1.03
N TYR A 278 -9.80 3.69 -0.28
CA TYR A 278 -10.92 3.62 -1.20
C TYR A 278 -11.06 2.24 -1.82
N ILE A 279 -12.29 1.72 -1.82
CA ILE A 279 -12.62 0.48 -2.53
C ILE A 279 -12.58 0.76 -4.04
N ASN A 280 -11.80 -0.03 -4.77
CA ASN A 280 -11.65 0.10 -6.22
C ASN A 280 -12.72 -0.70 -6.99
N GLU A 281 -13.95 -0.63 -6.52
CA GLU A 281 -15.13 -1.26 -7.11
C GLU A 281 -16.23 -0.21 -7.19
N LYS A 282 -16.98 -0.19 -8.28
CA LYS A 282 -18.20 0.62 -8.40
C LYS A 282 -19.34 -0.13 -7.74
N LEU A 283 -19.94 0.45 -6.71
CA LEU A 283 -21.02 -0.18 -5.97
C LEU A 283 -22.38 0.06 -6.67
N GLN A 284 -23.33 -0.83 -6.38
CA GLN A 284 -24.71 -0.69 -6.83
C GLN A 284 -25.40 0.41 -6.03
N GLY A 285 -26.06 1.34 -6.74
CA GLY A 285 -26.91 2.37 -6.12
C GLY A 285 -28.30 1.86 -5.78
N LEU A 286 -29.17 2.78 -5.35
CA LEU A 286 -30.57 2.49 -4.97
C LEU A 286 -31.40 1.87 -6.09
N THR A 287 -31.09 2.21 -7.34
CA THR A 287 -31.75 1.68 -8.53
C THR A 287 -30.84 0.69 -9.22
N GLU A 288 -31.40 -0.43 -9.66
CA GLU A 288 -30.68 -1.44 -10.41
C GLU A 288 -30.01 -0.81 -11.66
N GLY A 289 -28.74 -1.12 -11.88
CA GLY A 289 -27.93 -0.56 -12.97
C GLY A 289 -27.29 0.81 -12.69
N CYS A 290 -27.63 1.49 -11.59
CA CYS A 290 -26.93 2.71 -11.18
C CYS A 290 -25.66 2.37 -10.38
N ALA A 291 -24.52 2.94 -10.79
CA ALA A 291 -23.25 2.82 -10.07
C ALA A 291 -22.98 4.06 -9.22
N VAL A 292 -22.43 3.85 -8.03
CA VAL A 292 -21.95 4.92 -7.16
C VAL A 292 -20.44 5.08 -7.24
N ASP A 293 -19.95 6.31 -7.10
CA ASP A 293 -18.61 6.67 -7.51
C ASP A 293 -17.52 6.17 -6.59
N SER A 294 -17.61 6.34 -5.31
CA SER A 294 -16.54 5.98 -4.38
C SER A 294 -17.08 5.56 -3.02
N TYR A 295 -16.28 4.74 -2.35
CA TYR A 295 -16.56 4.22 -1.03
C TYR A 295 -15.27 4.22 -0.24
N CYS A 296 -15.24 4.90 0.87
CA CYS A 296 -14.08 5.01 1.75
C CYS A 296 -14.29 4.17 3.01
N VAL A 297 -13.27 3.46 3.41
CA VAL A 297 -13.18 2.68 4.65
C VAL A 297 -12.09 3.28 5.51
N VAL A 298 -12.42 3.68 6.72
CA VAL A 298 -11.45 4.11 7.73
C VAL A 298 -11.20 2.95 8.68
N ARG A 299 -9.95 2.60 8.91
CA ARG A 299 -9.53 1.59 9.88
C ARG A 299 -8.72 2.20 10.99
N ALA A 300 -8.92 1.71 12.21
CA ALA A 300 -8.08 1.98 13.37
C ALA A 300 -7.24 0.74 13.69
N ARG A 301 -5.92 0.89 13.74
CA ARG A 301 -4.98 -0.20 13.96
C ARG A 301 -4.09 0.05 15.16
N CYS A 302 -3.94 -0.94 16.01
CA CYS A 302 -3.01 -0.91 17.13
C CYS A 302 -1.56 -0.91 16.64
N GLY A 303 -0.76 0.08 17.03
CA GLY A 303 0.66 0.17 16.66
C GLY A 303 1.46 -1.02 17.17
N MET A 304 1.20 -1.50 18.38
CA MET A 304 1.95 -2.59 19.02
C MET A 304 1.66 -3.96 18.39
N SER A 305 0.39 -4.33 18.26
CA SER A 305 -0.01 -5.68 17.82
C SER A 305 -0.40 -5.78 16.35
N GLY A 306 -0.59 -4.63 15.69
CA GLY A 306 -1.13 -4.59 14.34
C GLY A 306 -2.60 -4.99 14.22
N TYR A 307 -3.31 -5.18 15.34
CA TYR A 307 -4.71 -5.57 15.40
C TYR A 307 -5.62 -4.45 14.93
N ILE A 308 -6.62 -4.76 14.11
CA ILE A 308 -7.64 -3.81 13.68
C ILE A 308 -8.66 -3.68 14.80
N LEU A 309 -8.70 -2.50 15.41
CA LEU A 309 -9.52 -2.19 16.59
C LEU A 309 -10.92 -1.69 16.23
N GLY A 310 -11.06 -1.09 15.04
CA GLY A 310 -12.33 -0.55 14.58
C GLY A 310 -12.33 -0.24 13.11
N THR A 311 -13.54 -0.14 12.55
CA THR A 311 -13.80 0.23 11.15
C THR A 311 -14.95 1.22 11.09
N GLY A 312 -14.83 2.20 10.19
CA GLY A 312 -15.90 3.15 9.86
C GLY A 312 -15.94 3.39 8.37
N PHE A 313 -17.01 3.99 7.89
CA PHE A 313 -17.29 4.04 6.47
C PHE A 313 -17.85 5.40 6.08
N SER A 314 -17.57 5.84 4.84
CA SER A 314 -18.22 6.97 4.21
C SER A 314 -18.52 6.72 2.74
N GLU A 315 -19.64 7.29 2.31
CA GLU A 315 -19.98 7.41 0.91
C GLU A 315 -19.16 8.54 0.28
N GLY A 316 -18.60 8.30 -0.89
CA GLY A 316 -17.80 9.29 -1.59
C GLY A 316 -16.40 9.46 -0.98
N LYS A 317 -16.07 10.68 -0.60
CA LYS A 317 -14.78 11.04 -0.03
C LYS A 317 -14.71 10.72 1.45
N GLU A 318 -13.49 10.50 1.92
CA GLU A 318 -13.16 10.41 3.34
C GLU A 318 -13.67 11.64 4.10
N ASN A 319 -14.39 11.41 5.20
CA ASN A 319 -14.99 12.47 5.99
C ASN A 319 -14.96 12.17 7.50
N MET A 320 -15.26 13.18 8.31
CA MET A 320 -15.25 13.07 9.78
C MET A 320 -16.23 12.01 10.31
N ALA A 321 -17.39 11.80 9.64
CA ALA A 321 -18.36 10.83 10.10
C ALA A 321 -17.81 9.39 10.05
N ALA A 322 -16.93 9.08 9.10
CA ALA A 322 -16.26 7.77 9.03
C ALA A 322 -15.29 7.57 10.21
N TYR A 323 -14.54 8.60 10.59
CA TYR A 323 -13.65 8.55 11.76
C TYR A 323 -14.45 8.40 13.07
N MET A 324 -15.54 9.16 13.23
CA MET A 324 -16.44 9.04 14.38
C MET A 324 -17.09 7.65 14.45
N ALA A 325 -17.52 7.09 13.31
CA ALA A 325 -18.02 5.72 13.25
C ALA A 325 -16.95 4.68 13.61
N THR A 326 -15.67 4.92 13.25
CA THR A 326 -14.56 4.06 13.66
C THR A 326 -14.34 4.10 15.17
N LEU A 327 -14.40 5.29 15.79
CA LEU A 327 -14.33 5.46 17.25
C LEU A 327 -15.53 4.82 17.95
N PHE A 328 -16.72 4.95 17.39
CA PHE A 328 -17.90 4.25 17.87
C PHE A 328 -17.71 2.72 17.85
N CYS A 329 -17.21 2.19 16.73
CA CYS A 329 -16.86 0.78 16.61
C CYS A 329 -15.83 0.33 17.66
N MET A 330 -14.83 1.18 17.96
CA MET A 330 -13.84 0.88 19.01
C MET A 330 -14.45 0.89 20.40
N ALA A 331 -15.29 1.88 20.69
CA ALA A 331 -15.85 2.12 22.03
C ALA A 331 -16.79 1.03 22.51
N ILE A 332 -17.46 0.31 21.61
CA ILE A 332 -18.47 -0.68 21.93
C ILE A 332 -17.97 -2.11 21.62
N GLY A 333 -18.58 -3.11 22.26
CA GLY A 333 -18.34 -4.53 21.98
C GLY A 333 -18.58 -4.87 20.52
N LYS A 334 -17.71 -5.68 19.93
CA LYS A 334 -17.71 -5.96 18.49
C LYS A 334 -18.90 -6.80 18.03
N VAL A 335 -19.37 -7.73 18.85
CA VAL A 335 -20.61 -8.46 18.59
C VAL A 335 -21.75 -7.48 18.39
N ARG A 336 -21.89 -6.51 19.32
CA ARG A 336 -22.90 -5.47 19.25
C ARG A 336 -22.76 -4.60 18.01
N TYR A 337 -21.53 -4.20 17.66
CA TYR A 337 -21.29 -3.42 16.45
C TYR A 337 -21.72 -4.17 15.19
N CYS A 338 -21.39 -5.44 15.08
CA CYS A 338 -21.76 -6.29 13.95
C CYS A 338 -23.29 -6.46 13.84
N GLU A 339 -23.99 -6.63 14.96
CA GLU A 339 -25.45 -6.72 15.02
C GLU A 339 -26.13 -5.48 14.43
N LEU A 340 -25.56 -4.28 14.62
CA LEU A 340 -26.09 -3.05 14.05
C LEU A 340 -26.12 -3.06 12.51
N PHE A 341 -25.25 -3.85 11.88
CA PHE A 341 -25.26 -4.12 10.45
C PHE A 341 -26.01 -5.40 10.08
N GLY A 342 -26.59 -6.11 11.06
CA GLY A 342 -27.21 -7.42 10.85
C GLY A 342 -26.23 -8.53 10.51
N LEU A 343 -25.01 -8.44 11.07
CA LEU A 343 -24.00 -9.50 11.03
C LEU A 343 -23.92 -10.18 12.39
N THR A 344 -23.65 -11.48 12.39
CA THR A 344 -23.37 -12.26 13.59
C THR A 344 -21.92 -12.71 13.56
N ILE A 345 -21.19 -12.49 14.63
CA ILE A 345 -19.82 -12.98 14.86
C ILE A 345 -19.77 -13.60 16.26
N ASP A 346 -18.81 -14.50 16.48
CA ASP A 346 -18.54 -15.04 17.82
C ASP A 346 -17.71 -14.02 18.64
N ALA A 347 -17.87 -14.06 19.96
CA ALA A 347 -17.26 -13.08 20.86
C ALA A 347 -15.72 -13.11 20.84
N ASP A 348 -15.12 -14.24 20.49
CA ASP A 348 -13.68 -14.46 20.39
C ASP A 348 -13.09 -14.08 19.02
N GLU A 349 -13.92 -13.86 17.99
CA GLU A 349 -13.44 -13.50 16.66
C GLU A 349 -12.93 -12.05 16.61
N TRP A 350 -13.51 -11.13 17.39
CA TRP A 350 -13.08 -9.74 17.44
C TRP A 350 -13.21 -9.18 18.86
N ILE A 351 -12.19 -9.42 19.68
CA ILE A 351 -12.21 -9.23 21.14
C ILE A 351 -11.97 -7.81 21.62
N SER A 352 -11.60 -6.86 20.74
CA SER A 352 -11.24 -5.51 21.15
C SER A 352 -12.44 -4.67 21.56
N GLU A 353 -12.34 -3.96 22.69
CA GLU A 353 -13.32 -2.98 23.15
C GLU A 353 -12.61 -1.84 23.90
N GLY A 354 -13.04 -0.62 23.66
CA GLY A 354 -12.51 0.58 24.31
C GLY A 354 -11.79 1.53 23.36
N LEU A 355 -11.56 2.73 23.85
CA LEU A 355 -10.88 3.82 23.11
C LEU A 355 -9.39 3.83 23.43
N CYS A 356 -8.59 4.36 22.51
CA CYS A 356 -7.14 4.48 22.65
C CYS A 356 -6.73 5.73 23.41
N SER A 357 -5.57 5.69 24.04
CA SER A 357 -5.00 6.86 24.71
C SER A 357 -4.23 7.81 23.78
N GLY A 358 -3.75 7.32 22.66
CA GLY A 358 -3.03 8.10 21.64
C GLY A 358 -3.50 7.77 20.24
N ILE A 359 -3.72 8.79 19.42
CA ILE A 359 -4.20 8.69 18.06
C ILE A 359 -3.19 9.32 17.10
N VAL A 360 -2.98 8.64 15.97
CA VAL A 360 -2.17 9.14 14.84
C VAL A 360 -3.04 9.21 13.60
N PHE A 361 -3.14 10.38 12.98
CA PHE A 361 -3.85 10.54 11.72
C PHE A 361 -3.04 11.32 10.68
N ASP A 362 -3.53 11.31 9.45
CA ASP A 362 -3.11 12.25 8.43
C ASP A 362 -3.74 13.64 8.61
N ARG A 363 -3.11 14.66 8.03
CA ARG A 363 -3.65 16.02 7.95
C ARG A 363 -4.83 16.08 6.97
N GLY A 364 -5.84 15.29 7.21
CA GLY A 364 -7.07 15.25 6.44
C GLY A 364 -8.26 15.75 7.25
N PRO A 365 -9.46 15.24 7.01
CA PRO A 365 -10.66 15.57 7.78
C PRO A 365 -10.50 15.37 9.28
N ALA A 366 -9.60 14.49 9.70
CA ALA A 366 -9.29 14.19 11.09
C ALA A 366 -8.55 15.32 11.83
N ALA A 367 -7.96 16.29 11.13
CA ALA A 367 -7.31 17.44 11.80
C ALA A 367 -8.28 18.27 12.65
N MET A 368 -9.58 18.18 12.42
CA MET A 368 -10.60 18.82 13.24
C MET A 368 -10.77 18.21 14.65
N PHE A 369 -10.17 17.05 14.94
CA PHE A 369 -10.19 16.48 16.30
C PHE A 369 -9.47 17.36 17.34
N GLU A 370 -8.49 18.16 16.92
CA GLU A 370 -7.79 19.08 17.83
C GLU A 370 -8.71 20.15 18.46
N SER A 371 -9.83 20.44 17.82
CA SER A 371 -10.78 21.50 18.26
C SER A 371 -12.12 20.98 18.79
N GLY A 372 -12.29 19.66 18.87
CA GLY A 372 -13.57 19.05 19.28
C GLY A 372 -13.79 19.03 20.79
N PRO A 373 -15.01 19.40 21.29
CA PRO A 373 -15.28 19.52 22.73
C PRO A 373 -15.37 18.18 23.50
N ASN A 374 -15.33 17.01 22.83
CA ASN A 374 -15.66 15.70 23.42
C ASN A 374 -14.48 14.71 23.47
N VAL A 375 -13.25 15.18 23.55
CA VAL A 375 -12.03 14.34 23.51
C VAL A 375 -11.30 14.23 24.86
N ASN A 376 -12.01 14.36 25.98
CA ASN A 376 -11.41 14.30 27.34
C ASN A 376 -10.70 12.98 27.69
N TRP A 377 -10.97 11.91 26.95
CA TRP A 377 -10.34 10.59 27.10
C TRP A 377 -9.01 10.49 26.33
N LEU A 378 -8.73 11.40 25.42
CA LEU A 378 -7.59 11.35 24.51
C LEU A 378 -6.40 12.08 25.15
N LYS A 379 -5.30 11.35 25.36
CA LYS A 379 -4.07 11.87 25.98
C LYS A 379 -3.10 12.49 24.98
N SER A 380 -3.08 11.99 23.76
CA SER A 380 -2.20 12.50 22.71
C SER A 380 -2.84 12.40 21.33
N VAL A 381 -2.67 13.44 20.54
CA VAL A 381 -3.02 13.49 19.13
C VAL A 381 -1.74 13.77 18.36
N GLU A 382 -1.35 12.86 17.47
CA GLU A 382 -0.19 13.02 16.61
C GLU A 382 -0.65 13.19 15.16
N LEU A 383 -0.33 14.33 14.57
CA LEU A 383 -0.49 14.53 13.12
C LEU A 383 0.79 14.11 12.41
N THR A 384 0.67 13.26 11.41
CA THR A 384 1.83 12.87 10.61
C THR A 384 2.37 14.07 9.84
N PRO A 385 3.70 14.18 9.68
CA PRO A 385 4.28 15.18 8.79
C PRO A 385 3.75 15.03 7.37
N THR A 386 3.51 16.15 6.70
CA THR A 386 3.01 16.18 5.32
C THR A 386 3.93 15.35 4.41
N PHE A 387 3.35 14.51 3.54
CA PHE A 387 4.06 13.62 2.61
C PHE A 387 5.02 12.58 3.26
N SER A 388 4.75 12.18 4.50
CA SER A 388 5.53 11.16 5.19
C SER A 388 4.75 9.84 5.28
N GLY A 389 4.56 9.13 4.16
CA GLY A 389 3.89 7.83 4.10
C GLY A 389 4.53 6.78 5.02
N GLN A 390 5.84 6.89 5.27
CA GLN A 390 6.56 5.99 6.19
C GLN A 390 6.13 6.13 7.66
N SER A 391 5.52 7.26 8.06
CA SER A 391 5.03 7.49 9.42
C SER A 391 3.81 6.61 9.77
N LYS A 392 3.16 6.02 8.76
CA LYS A 392 1.98 5.15 8.87
C LYS A 392 2.19 3.78 8.21
N ALA A 393 3.43 3.34 8.06
CA ALA A 393 3.75 2.09 7.35
C ALA A 393 2.97 0.88 7.89
N THR A 394 2.61 0.90 9.16
CA THR A 394 1.88 -0.19 9.82
C THR A 394 0.45 -0.30 9.29
N ILE A 395 -0.30 0.81 9.23
CA ILE A 395 -1.69 0.77 8.76
C ILE A 395 -1.78 0.67 7.24
N GLU A 396 -0.95 1.39 6.47
CA GLU A 396 -0.91 1.30 5.01
C GLU A 396 -0.62 -0.13 4.52
N SER A 397 0.23 -0.86 5.25
CA SER A 397 0.52 -2.26 4.94
C SER A 397 -0.67 -3.20 5.14
N SER A 398 -1.70 -2.78 5.88
CA SER A 398 -2.94 -3.53 6.14
C SER A 398 -4.03 -3.30 5.10
N HIS A 399 -3.89 -2.26 4.28
CA HIS A 399 -4.89 -1.97 3.25
C HIS A 399 -4.96 -3.10 2.22
N PRO A 400 -6.17 -3.45 1.74
CA PRO A 400 -6.34 -4.45 0.72
C PRO A 400 -5.60 -4.05 -0.57
N LYS A 401 -4.82 -4.97 -1.11
CA LYS A 401 -4.18 -4.72 -2.41
C LYS A 401 -5.23 -4.57 -3.49
N LYS A 402 -5.14 -3.48 -4.27
CA LYS A 402 -6.01 -3.25 -5.43
C LYS A 402 -5.89 -4.41 -6.41
N LYS A 403 -7.01 -4.94 -6.89
CA LYS A 403 -7.02 -5.93 -7.97
C LYS A 403 -6.36 -5.31 -9.20
N LYS A 404 -5.24 -5.87 -9.64
CA LYS A 404 -4.61 -5.48 -10.91
C LYS A 404 -5.40 -6.10 -12.06
N ILE A 405 -6.08 -5.26 -12.83
CA ILE A 405 -6.71 -5.67 -14.08
C ILE A 405 -5.61 -5.59 -15.15
N LYS A 406 -5.23 -6.76 -15.72
CA LYS A 406 -4.28 -6.82 -16.84
C LYS A 406 -5.06 -6.60 -18.14
N GLY A 407 -4.61 -5.68 -18.97
CA GLY A 407 -5.16 -5.47 -20.30
C GLY A 407 -5.75 -4.08 -20.52
N LYS A 408 -6.85 -4.00 -21.27
CA LYS A 408 -7.56 -2.74 -21.58
C LYS A 408 -8.07 -2.05 -20.30
N PRO A 409 -8.25 -0.71 -20.28
CA PRO A 409 -8.90 -0.02 -19.17
C PRO A 409 -10.22 -0.70 -18.84
N ALA A 410 -10.36 -1.21 -17.63
CA ALA A 410 -11.56 -1.86 -17.15
C ALA A 410 -11.78 -1.51 -15.67
N HIS A 411 -13.03 -1.45 -15.26
CA HIS A 411 -13.43 -1.29 -13.87
C HIS A 411 -14.31 -2.47 -13.46
N HIS A 412 -14.30 -2.78 -12.17
CA HIS A 412 -15.17 -3.79 -11.61
C HIS A 412 -16.44 -3.14 -11.08
N HIS A 413 -17.59 -3.61 -11.57
CA HIS A 413 -18.90 -3.26 -11.04
C HIS A 413 -19.31 -4.33 -10.04
N SER A 414 -19.57 -3.94 -8.79
CA SER A 414 -19.96 -4.84 -7.72
C SER A 414 -21.48 -4.86 -7.60
N ASP A 415 -22.03 -6.03 -7.34
CA ASP A 415 -23.48 -6.19 -7.04
C ASP A 415 -23.83 -5.76 -5.59
N HIS A 416 -22.82 -5.35 -4.80
CA HIS A 416 -23.03 -4.91 -3.43
C HIS A 416 -23.47 -3.45 -3.38
N ASN A 417 -24.48 -3.16 -2.56
CA ASN A 417 -24.79 -1.80 -2.12
C ASN A 417 -23.82 -1.34 -1.03
N PHE A 418 -23.94 -0.09 -0.56
CA PHE A 418 -23.05 0.48 0.48
C PHE A 418 -23.03 -0.34 1.76
N VAL A 419 -24.18 -0.77 2.28
CA VAL A 419 -24.26 -1.51 3.54
C VAL A 419 -23.71 -2.93 3.41
N GLN A 420 -23.99 -3.60 2.28
CA GLN A 420 -23.43 -4.92 1.98
C GLN A 420 -21.91 -4.86 1.84
N MET A 421 -21.38 -3.77 1.25
CA MET A 421 -19.95 -3.54 1.21
C MET A 421 -19.37 -3.29 2.61
N ALA A 422 -20.06 -2.53 3.46
CA ALA A 422 -19.66 -2.35 4.86
C ALA A 422 -19.58 -3.70 5.59
N LYS A 423 -20.58 -4.55 5.42
CA LYS A 423 -20.59 -5.93 5.99
C LYS A 423 -19.37 -6.72 5.51
N ARG A 424 -19.03 -6.66 4.21
CA ARG A 424 -17.85 -7.31 3.64
C ARG A 424 -16.55 -6.81 4.28
N GLU A 425 -16.42 -5.50 4.44
CA GLU A 425 -15.20 -4.89 4.99
C GLU A 425 -15.08 -5.10 6.52
N ILE A 426 -16.20 -5.21 7.25
CA ILE A 426 -16.21 -5.63 8.66
C ILE A 426 -15.65 -7.06 8.77
N LEU A 427 -16.21 -8.02 8.01
CA LEU A 427 -15.73 -9.41 8.01
C LEU A 427 -14.29 -9.52 7.52
N ARG A 428 -13.87 -8.64 6.60
CA ARG A 428 -12.48 -8.55 6.18
C ARG A 428 -11.56 -8.10 7.31
N ALA A 429 -11.98 -7.15 8.15
CA ALA A 429 -11.19 -6.72 9.31
C ALA A 429 -11.03 -7.88 10.32
N VAL A 430 -12.08 -8.65 10.58
CA VAL A 430 -12.01 -9.86 11.39
C VAL A 430 -11.02 -10.85 10.77
N LYS A 431 -11.19 -11.18 9.50
CA LYS A 431 -10.28 -12.07 8.76
C LYS A 431 -8.82 -11.59 8.82
N ASP A 432 -8.57 -10.31 8.61
CA ASP A 432 -7.22 -9.75 8.60
C ASP A 432 -6.56 -9.87 9.98
N ASN A 433 -7.33 -9.75 11.07
CA ASN A 433 -6.85 -9.97 12.42
C ASN A 433 -6.39 -11.41 12.68
N HIS A 434 -7.00 -12.39 12.03
CA HIS A 434 -6.65 -13.82 12.15
C HIS A 434 -5.72 -14.32 11.04
N SER A 435 -5.35 -13.46 10.10
CA SER A 435 -4.46 -13.81 9.01
C SER A 435 -3.00 -13.72 9.44
N LEU A 436 -2.14 -14.50 8.78
CA LEU A 436 -0.69 -14.42 8.95
C LEU A 436 -0.23 -13.00 8.61
N GLY A 437 0.08 -12.22 9.63
CA GLY A 437 0.53 -10.84 9.49
C GLY A 437 2.00 -10.78 9.07
N LYS A 438 2.44 -9.63 8.58
CA LYS A 438 3.87 -9.28 8.47
C LYS A 438 4.44 -8.88 9.85
N ILE A 439 3.88 -9.43 10.92
CA ILE A 439 4.30 -9.15 12.29
C ILE A 439 5.55 -9.99 12.53
N ASN A 440 6.65 -9.29 12.78
CA ASN A 440 7.82 -9.93 13.33
C ASN A 440 7.53 -10.13 14.82
N LEU A 441 7.15 -11.35 15.20
CA LEU A 441 6.89 -11.64 16.61
C LEU A 441 8.19 -11.44 17.40
N GLU A 442 8.08 -10.76 18.53
CA GLU A 442 9.15 -10.68 19.51
C GLU A 442 9.46 -12.07 20.09
N ASP A 443 10.69 -12.28 20.53
CA ASP A 443 11.14 -13.56 21.06
C ASP A 443 10.23 -14.09 22.19
N GLU A 444 9.73 -13.19 23.03
CA GLU A 444 8.78 -13.52 24.12
C GLU A 444 7.49 -14.18 23.60
N LEU A 445 6.91 -13.63 22.53
CA LEU A 445 5.70 -14.17 21.90
C LEU A 445 5.97 -15.53 21.25
N VAL A 446 7.13 -15.69 20.61
CA VAL A 446 7.54 -16.97 20.00
C VAL A 446 7.74 -18.04 21.05
N LEU A 447 8.42 -17.72 22.16
CA LEU A 447 8.63 -18.65 23.27
C LEU A 447 7.32 -19.03 23.99
N ALA A 448 6.37 -18.11 24.03
CA ALA A 448 5.03 -18.36 24.57
C ALA A 448 4.12 -19.15 23.61
N GLY A 449 4.57 -19.48 22.40
CA GLY A 449 3.80 -20.22 21.41
C GLY A 449 2.62 -19.44 20.81
N VAL A 450 2.70 -18.09 20.82
CA VAL A 450 1.64 -17.23 20.30
C VAL A 450 1.55 -17.36 18.78
N PRO A 451 0.36 -17.54 18.21
CA PRO A 451 0.19 -17.57 16.76
C PRO A 451 0.69 -16.26 16.11
N PRO A 452 1.37 -16.31 14.94
CA PRO A 452 1.91 -15.13 14.27
C PRO A 452 0.80 -14.33 13.55
N THR A 453 -0.23 -13.94 14.30
CA THR A 453 -1.37 -13.16 13.84
C THR A 453 -1.55 -11.92 14.72
N PRO A 454 -2.14 -10.83 14.18
CA PRO A 454 -2.52 -9.68 15.00
C PRO A 454 -3.37 -10.05 16.20
N HIS A 455 -4.31 -10.99 16.03
CA HIS A 455 -5.16 -11.50 17.11
C HIS A 455 -4.35 -12.18 18.20
N GLY A 456 -3.41 -13.07 17.84
CA GLY A 456 -2.56 -13.74 18.82
C GLY A 456 -1.72 -12.77 19.65
N ALA A 457 -1.05 -11.83 18.98
CA ALA A 457 -0.24 -10.80 19.66
C ALA A 457 -1.10 -9.91 20.57
N PHE A 458 -2.26 -9.46 20.09
CA PHE A 458 -3.18 -8.62 20.88
C PHE A 458 -3.69 -9.36 22.11
N SER A 459 -4.16 -10.60 21.95
CA SER A 459 -4.68 -11.43 23.04
C SER A 459 -3.64 -11.69 24.12
N TYR A 460 -2.40 -11.99 23.73
CA TYR A 460 -1.30 -12.22 24.64
C TYR A 460 -1.01 -10.99 25.52
N TRP A 461 -0.82 -9.83 24.90
CA TRP A 461 -0.51 -8.61 25.64
C TRP A 461 -1.69 -8.14 26.50
N ALA A 462 -2.93 -8.28 26.02
CA ALA A 462 -4.12 -7.96 26.79
C ALA A 462 -4.29 -8.87 28.01
N ALA A 463 -4.00 -10.17 27.88
CA ALA A 463 -4.05 -11.14 28.99
C ALA A 463 -2.99 -10.84 30.07
N LEU A 464 -1.83 -10.29 29.69
CA LEU A 464 -0.82 -9.82 30.64
C LEU A 464 -1.14 -8.48 31.31
N GLY A 465 -2.32 -7.90 31.06
CA GLY A 465 -2.71 -6.59 31.60
C GLY A 465 -2.05 -5.40 30.90
N ARG A 466 -1.30 -5.62 29.80
CA ARG A 466 -0.70 -4.54 28.99
C ARG A 466 -1.74 -3.98 28.03
N ASN A 467 -2.78 -3.35 28.60
CA ASN A 467 -3.90 -2.79 27.85
C ASN A 467 -4.18 -1.35 28.34
N SER A 468 -4.12 -0.37 27.44
CA SER A 468 -4.41 1.04 27.70
C SER A 468 -5.78 1.46 27.18
N ALA A 469 -6.70 0.53 26.92
CA ALA A 469 -8.04 0.84 26.49
C ALA A 469 -8.81 1.64 27.55
N VAL A 470 -9.51 2.68 27.11
CA VAL A 470 -10.42 3.45 27.94
C VAL A 470 -11.84 2.98 27.64
N THR A 471 -12.49 2.37 28.62
CA THR A 471 -13.88 1.93 28.49
C THR A 471 -14.84 3.11 28.45
N MET A 472 -15.88 3.02 27.65
CA MET A 472 -16.93 4.03 27.53
C MET A 472 -18.30 3.35 27.58
N HIS A 473 -19.23 3.92 28.35
CA HIS A 473 -20.58 3.41 28.39
C HIS A 473 -21.26 3.56 27.00
N PHE A 474 -22.04 2.58 26.60
CA PHE A 474 -22.70 2.55 25.27
C PHE A 474 -23.46 3.84 24.95
N ASP A 475 -24.28 4.30 25.88
CA ASP A 475 -25.06 5.55 25.71
C ASP A 475 -24.17 6.77 25.47
N THR A 476 -23.03 6.81 26.16
CA THR A 476 -22.06 7.89 25.97
C THR A 476 -21.40 7.78 24.60
N ALA A 477 -21.09 6.58 24.15
CA ALA A 477 -20.53 6.35 22.81
C ALA A 477 -21.52 6.78 21.72
N VAL A 478 -22.80 6.44 21.85
CA VAL A 478 -23.86 6.87 20.92
C VAL A 478 -23.93 8.39 20.86
N ARG A 479 -24.00 9.06 22.02
CA ARG A 479 -24.11 10.54 22.09
C ARG A 479 -22.87 11.26 21.57
N SER A 480 -21.68 10.63 21.72
CA SER A 480 -20.40 11.27 21.37
C SER A 480 -20.03 11.08 19.90
N PHE A 481 -20.36 9.95 19.31
CA PHE A 481 -19.80 9.56 17.99
C PHE A 481 -20.83 9.45 16.87
N LEU A 482 -22.13 9.33 17.18
CA LEU A 482 -23.16 9.22 16.15
C LEU A 482 -23.70 10.61 15.76
N VAL A 483 -24.23 10.69 14.55
CA VAL A 483 -24.72 11.93 13.96
C VAL A 483 -26.15 12.19 14.41
N LYS A 484 -26.45 13.40 14.89
CA LYS A 484 -27.81 13.82 15.23
C LYS A 484 -28.62 14.14 13.97
N GLN A 485 -29.84 13.63 13.91
CA GLN A 485 -30.81 13.89 12.84
C GLN A 485 -32.18 14.22 13.45
N PRO A 486 -32.91 15.16 12.86
CA PRO A 486 -34.26 15.50 13.32
C PRO A 486 -35.23 14.35 13.06
N VAL A 487 -36.03 14.03 14.07
CA VAL A 487 -37.08 13.02 13.99
C VAL A 487 -38.41 13.55 14.48
N THR A 488 -39.48 12.99 13.93
CA THR A 488 -40.84 13.34 14.32
C THR A 488 -41.49 12.15 15.04
N ILE A 489 -41.90 12.33 16.29
CA ILE A 489 -42.61 11.31 17.08
C ILE A 489 -44.11 11.51 16.87
N ARG A 490 -44.76 10.49 16.28
CA ARG A 490 -46.21 10.45 16.06
C ARG A 490 -46.84 9.36 16.92
N LYS A 491 -48.16 9.26 16.91
CA LYS A 491 -48.92 8.30 17.72
C LYS A 491 -48.61 6.82 17.48
N ASP A 492 -47.95 6.46 16.40
CA ASP A 492 -47.70 5.08 15.99
C ASP A 492 -46.22 4.70 15.92
N ALA A 493 -45.34 5.68 15.71
CA ALA A 493 -43.91 5.43 15.55
C ALA A 493 -43.09 6.73 15.61
N VAL A 494 -41.79 6.60 15.67
CA VAL A 494 -40.81 7.67 15.41
C VAL A 494 -40.49 7.67 13.92
N TYR A 495 -40.47 8.83 13.31
CA TYR A 495 -40.26 9.01 11.89
C TYR A 495 -38.93 9.72 11.61
N LEU A 496 -38.06 9.06 10.89
CA LEU A 496 -36.83 9.64 10.33
C LEU A 496 -36.97 9.62 8.81
N TYR A 497 -37.03 10.79 8.16
CA TYR A 497 -37.18 10.91 6.71
C TYR A 497 -38.32 10.02 6.16
N GLY A 498 -39.50 10.07 6.83
CA GLY A 498 -40.68 9.29 6.45
C GLY A 498 -40.61 7.77 6.69
N ARG A 499 -39.48 7.25 7.20
CA ARG A 499 -39.32 5.86 7.62
C ARG A 499 -39.72 5.71 9.07
N LYS A 500 -40.38 4.61 9.40
CA LYS A 500 -40.93 4.32 10.73
C LYS A 500 -39.97 3.48 11.55
N TYR A 501 -39.76 3.90 12.82
CA TYR A 501 -38.96 3.20 13.81
C TYR A 501 -39.75 3.00 15.09
N ARG A 502 -39.53 1.88 15.79
CA ARG A 502 -40.23 1.56 17.02
C ARG A 502 -39.43 0.53 17.83
N SER A 503 -39.57 0.58 19.15
CA SER A 503 -39.18 -0.50 20.04
C SER A 503 -40.30 -0.76 21.05
N ASN A 504 -40.36 -1.97 21.58
CA ASN A 504 -41.34 -2.30 22.61
C ASN A 504 -41.07 -1.51 23.90
N GLU A 505 -39.78 -1.32 24.22
CA GLU A 505 -39.37 -0.53 25.39
C GLU A 505 -39.91 0.91 25.34
N LEU A 506 -39.86 1.57 24.18
CA LEU A 506 -40.41 2.92 24.04
C LEU A 506 -41.93 2.92 24.05
N VAL A 507 -42.60 1.86 23.58
CA VAL A 507 -44.06 1.69 23.65
C VAL A 507 -44.51 1.62 25.11
N ASP A 508 -43.82 0.85 25.92
CA ASP A 508 -44.16 0.61 27.33
C ASP A 508 -44.04 1.89 28.21
N THR A 509 -43.33 2.91 27.71
CA THR A 509 -43.29 4.24 28.40
C THR A 509 -44.60 5.02 28.28
N GLY A 510 -45.57 4.61 27.45
CA GLY A 510 -46.76 5.37 27.16
C GLY A 510 -46.56 6.68 26.37
N LEU A 511 -45.37 6.88 25.81
CA LEU A 511 -45.03 8.08 25.04
C LEU A 511 -45.99 8.28 23.86
N PHE A 512 -46.28 7.21 23.11
CA PHE A 512 -47.16 7.27 21.94
C PHE A 512 -48.60 7.62 22.31
N ASP A 513 -49.09 7.23 23.48
CA ASP A 513 -50.41 7.63 24.00
C ASP A 513 -50.45 9.10 24.35
N SER A 514 -49.35 9.61 24.91
CA SER A 514 -49.19 11.03 25.19
C SER A 514 -49.18 11.86 23.91
N VAL A 515 -48.44 11.42 22.88
CA VAL A 515 -48.40 12.04 21.55
C VAL A 515 -49.78 12.01 20.86
N ALA A 516 -50.54 10.92 21.03
CA ALA A 516 -51.89 10.81 20.50
C ALA A 516 -52.85 11.85 21.11
N ARG A 517 -52.62 12.27 22.40
CA ARG A 517 -53.45 13.25 23.14
C ARG A 517 -52.98 14.68 22.90
N TYR A 518 -51.68 14.92 22.93
CA TYR A 518 -51.09 16.28 22.97
C TYR A 518 -50.51 16.74 21.63
N GLY A 519 -50.43 15.86 20.63
CA GLY A 519 -49.91 16.18 19.32
C GLY A 519 -48.50 15.66 19.07
N VAL A 520 -48.00 15.96 17.89
CA VAL A 520 -46.68 15.47 17.39
C VAL A 520 -45.55 16.16 18.16
N ILE A 521 -44.50 15.37 18.47
CA ILE A 521 -43.29 15.88 19.13
C ILE A 521 -42.14 15.82 18.13
N GLU A 522 -41.40 16.91 18.00
CA GLU A 522 -40.14 16.94 17.28
C GLU A 522 -39.00 16.72 18.27
N SER A 523 -38.03 15.89 17.88
CA SER A 523 -36.88 15.51 18.69
C SER A 523 -35.69 15.21 17.78
N ASP A 524 -34.56 14.86 18.37
CA ASP A 524 -33.36 14.41 17.66
C ASP A 524 -33.15 12.90 17.91
N ALA A 525 -32.65 12.21 16.88
CA ALA A 525 -32.15 10.86 16.98
C ALA A 525 -30.65 10.80 16.62
N TYR A 526 -29.93 9.93 17.27
CA TYR A 526 -28.57 9.58 16.89
C TYR A 526 -28.61 8.47 15.85
N VAL A 527 -27.81 8.59 14.80
CA VAL A 527 -27.88 7.71 13.62
C VAL A 527 -26.47 7.29 13.21
N LEU A 528 -26.30 6.01 12.95
CA LEU A 528 -25.13 5.48 12.27
C LEU A 528 -25.30 5.70 10.75
N THR A 529 -24.52 6.62 10.18
CA THR A 529 -24.72 7.11 8.80
C THR A 529 -24.70 6.02 7.74
N MET A 530 -23.85 4.99 7.93
CA MET A 530 -23.70 3.91 6.96
C MET A 530 -24.83 2.87 7.01
N CYS A 531 -25.56 2.76 8.12
CA CYS A 531 -26.65 1.80 8.25
C CYS A 531 -27.75 2.35 9.17
N VAL A 532 -28.89 2.73 8.59
CA VAL A 532 -30.03 3.28 9.31
C VAL A 532 -31.06 2.21 9.73
N ARG A 533 -30.57 1.00 10.00
CA ARG A 533 -31.42 -0.09 10.52
C ARG A 533 -31.91 0.22 11.93
N HIS A 534 -31.09 0.87 12.72
CA HIS A 534 -31.34 1.29 14.11
C HIS A 534 -31.11 2.79 14.25
N ILE A 535 -31.91 3.41 15.11
CA ILE A 535 -31.72 4.80 15.56
C ILE A 535 -31.86 4.87 17.07
N TRP A 536 -31.27 5.88 17.69
CA TRP A 536 -31.36 6.08 19.14
C TRP A 536 -31.98 7.44 19.44
N VAL A 537 -33.02 7.46 20.25
CA VAL A 537 -33.72 8.69 20.65
C VAL A 537 -33.55 8.91 22.15
N ASP A 538 -33.17 10.11 22.52
CA ASP A 538 -33.03 10.50 23.93
C ASP A 538 -34.35 11.06 24.42
N ILE A 539 -35.00 10.38 25.36
CA ILE A 539 -36.22 10.80 25.99
C ILE A 539 -35.96 10.99 27.48
N LYS A 540 -35.99 12.23 27.96
CA LYS A 540 -35.75 12.60 29.35
C LYS A 540 -34.44 12.07 29.94
N GLY A 541 -33.38 12.03 29.12
CA GLY A 541 -32.05 11.56 29.50
C GLY A 541 -31.84 10.05 29.40
N HIS A 542 -32.86 9.27 29.06
CA HIS A 542 -32.77 7.86 28.76
C HIS A 542 -32.71 7.63 27.25
N LEU A 543 -31.77 6.78 26.81
CA LEU A 543 -31.52 6.53 25.40
C LEU A 543 -32.24 5.24 24.97
N TYR A 544 -33.17 5.35 24.06
CA TYR A 544 -33.94 4.22 23.52
C TYR A 544 -33.42 3.85 22.14
N GLN A 545 -33.08 2.60 21.94
CA GLN A 545 -32.82 2.07 20.61
C GLN A 545 -34.13 1.72 19.93
N LEU A 546 -34.30 2.15 18.70
CA LEU A 546 -35.47 1.89 17.88
C LEU A 546 -35.07 1.16 16.61
N ASP A 547 -35.83 0.15 16.25
CA ASP A 547 -35.63 -0.63 15.05
C ASP A 547 -36.57 -0.20 13.94
N VAL A 548 -36.11 -0.32 12.69
CA VAL A 548 -36.96 -0.05 11.53
C VAL A 548 -38.15 -1.00 11.48
N ILE A 549 -39.35 -0.44 11.33
CA ILE A 549 -40.55 -1.28 11.15
C ILE A 549 -40.55 -1.87 9.74
N ARG A 550 -40.45 -3.19 9.68
CA ARG A 550 -40.55 -3.94 8.43
C ARG A 550 -42.03 -4.13 8.08
N THR A 551 -42.39 -3.85 6.84
CA THR A 551 -43.68 -4.24 6.32
C THR A 551 -43.53 -5.52 5.49
N VAL A 552 -44.50 -6.41 5.55
CA VAL A 552 -44.49 -7.68 4.77
C VAL A 552 -44.32 -7.44 3.27
N ARG A 553 -44.60 -6.22 2.82
CA ARG A 553 -44.49 -5.78 1.41
C ARG A 553 -43.15 -5.20 1.04
N SER A 554 -42.24 -5.00 2.02
CA SER A 554 -40.92 -4.46 1.73
C SER A 554 -40.07 -5.53 1.05
N ALA A 555 -39.42 -5.17 -0.05
CA ALA A 555 -38.45 -6.03 -0.69
C ALA A 555 -37.30 -6.34 0.31
N ALA A 556 -36.81 -7.56 0.26
CA ALA A 556 -35.67 -7.96 1.08
C ALA A 556 -34.45 -7.05 0.78
N GLY A 557 -33.83 -6.52 1.84
CA GLY A 557 -32.64 -5.66 1.72
C GLY A 557 -32.87 -4.16 1.74
N LEU A 558 -34.11 -3.66 1.58
CA LEU A 558 -34.41 -2.22 1.73
C LEU A 558 -34.24 -1.68 3.16
N GLU A 559 -34.00 -2.54 4.13
CA GLU A 559 -33.61 -2.17 5.48
C GLU A 559 -32.14 -1.74 5.55
N ASP A 560 -31.30 -2.31 4.70
CA ASP A 560 -29.86 -2.08 4.63
C ASP A 560 -29.56 -0.93 3.66
N ILE A 561 -29.87 0.29 4.10
CA ILE A 561 -29.58 1.53 3.37
C ILE A 561 -28.84 2.52 4.28
N THR A 562 -28.16 3.45 3.64
CA THR A 562 -27.45 4.53 4.31
C THR A 562 -28.38 5.70 4.65
N LEU A 563 -27.89 6.62 5.48
CA LEU A 563 -28.62 7.85 5.80
C LEU A 563 -28.85 8.72 4.54
N ASN A 564 -27.84 8.82 3.68
CA ASN A 564 -27.94 9.58 2.43
C ASN A 564 -28.97 8.98 1.47
N GLU A 565 -28.96 7.66 1.32
CA GLU A 565 -29.96 6.94 0.52
C GLU A 565 -31.38 7.15 1.08
N LEU A 566 -31.54 7.14 2.41
CA LEU A 566 -32.82 7.41 3.04
C LEU A 566 -33.32 8.84 2.76
N GLN A 567 -32.42 9.83 2.81
CA GLN A 567 -32.72 11.22 2.47
C GLN A 567 -33.12 11.37 1.00
N GLN A 568 -32.44 10.66 0.09
CA GLN A 568 -32.80 10.66 -1.34
C GLN A 568 -34.20 10.06 -1.57
N ILE A 569 -34.53 8.95 -0.91
CA ILE A 569 -35.86 8.34 -0.97
C ILE A 569 -36.92 9.31 -0.45
N ASP A 570 -36.64 10.01 0.65
CA ASP A 570 -37.60 10.98 1.20
C ASP A 570 -37.81 12.17 0.25
N LYS A 571 -36.76 12.67 -0.37
CA LYS A 571 -36.87 13.71 -1.39
C LYS A 571 -37.74 13.26 -2.56
N LEU A 572 -37.52 12.07 -3.11
CA LEU A 572 -38.36 11.52 -4.18
C LEU A 572 -39.82 11.38 -3.76
N ARG A 573 -40.08 11.00 -2.50
CA ARG A 573 -41.42 10.93 -1.93
C ARG A 573 -42.09 12.31 -1.86
N GLN A 574 -41.37 13.31 -1.37
CA GLN A 574 -41.87 14.69 -1.27
C GLN A 574 -42.15 15.28 -2.65
N ASP A 575 -41.25 15.06 -3.61
CA ASP A 575 -41.44 15.50 -5.00
C ASP A 575 -42.68 14.84 -5.64
N GLY A 576 -42.87 13.54 -5.43
CA GLY A 576 -44.02 12.79 -5.87
C GLY A 576 -45.33 13.33 -5.26
N TYR A 577 -45.38 13.55 -3.95
CA TYR A 577 -46.53 14.15 -3.28
C TYR A 577 -46.82 15.56 -3.77
N SER A 578 -45.80 16.38 -3.99
CA SER A 578 -45.94 17.72 -4.51
C SER A 578 -46.54 17.72 -5.92
N ALA A 579 -46.05 16.86 -6.81
CA ALA A 579 -46.57 16.69 -8.16
C ALA A 579 -48.03 16.25 -8.15
N HIS A 580 -48.38 15.24 -7.35
CA HIS A 580 -49.75 14.78 -7.20
C HIS A 580 -50.70 15.83 -6.62
N ARG A 581 -50.23 16.64 -5.65
CA ARG A 581 -51.02 17.73 -5.06
C ARG A 581 -51.33 18.82 -6.09
N ARG A 582 -50.36 19.19 -6.94
CA ARG A 582 -50.55 20.17 -8.01
C ARG A 582 -51.63 19.75 -9.02
N GLN A 583 -51.74 18.45 -9.25
CA GLN A 583 -52.72 17.87 -10.17
C GLN A 583 -54.08 17.56 -9.53
N ALA A 584 -54.24 17.76 -8.22
CA ALA A 584 -55.45 17.36 -7.49
C ALA A 584 -56.70 18.05 -7.99
N ALA A 585 -56.64 19.39 -8.25
CA ALA A 585 -57.74 20.16 -8.77
C ALA A 585 -58.16 19.70 -10.18
N ALA A 586 -57.16 19.56 -11.08
CA ALA A 586 -57.44 19.10 -12.46
C ALA A 586 -58.02 17.67 -12.50
N ARG A 587 -57.53 16.80 -11.62
CA ARG A 587 -58.03 15.43 -11.48
C ARG A 587 -59.47 15.44 -10.94
N GLY A 588 -59.76 16.30 -9.95
CA GLY A 588 -61.11 16.47 -9.42
C GLY A 588 -62.06 16.92 -10.51
N GLN A 589 -61.72 17.98 -11.24
CA GLN A 589 -62.50 18.50 -12.34
C GLN A 589 -62.73 17.43 -13.44
N TYR A 590 -61.68 16.74 -13.87
CA TYR A 590 -61.81 15.67 -14.89
C TYR A 590 -62.83 14.59 -14.52
N PHE A 591 -62.84 14.15 -13.27
CA PHE A 591 -63.85 13.15 -12.85
C PHE A 591 -65.24 13.73 -12.63
N MET A 592 -65.35 15.01 -12.21
CA MET A 592 -66.62 15.71 -12.14
C MET A 592 -67.28 15.86 -13.55
N ASP A 593 -66.51 16.34 -14.52
CA ASP A 593 -66.94 16.49 -15.91
C ASP A 593 -67.39 15.14 -16.50
N ARG A 594 -66.60 14.10 -16.27
CA ARG A 594 -66.92 12.75 -16.73
C ARG A 594 -68.18 12.15 -16.08
N HIS A 595 -68.46 12.51 -14.83
CA HIS A 595 -69.71 12.12 -14.16
C HIS A 595 -70.90 12.87 -14.79
N GLU A 596 -70.76 14.15 -15.02
CA GLU A 596 -71.79 14.96 -15.65
C GLU A 596 -72.10 14.46 -17.05
N GLU A 597 -71.12 14.12 -17.87
CA GLU A 597 -71.30 13.48 -19.18
C GLU A 597 -72.03 12.13 -19.10
N ALA A 598 -71.71 11.31 -18.07
CA ALA A 598 -72.30 9.97 -17.96
C ALA A 598 -73.68 9.94 -17.34
N VAL A 599 -74.01 10.88 -16.46
CA VAL A 599 -75.21 10.85 -15.62
C VAL A 599 -76.15 12.02 -15.95
N GLY A 600 -75.63 13.08 -16.58
CA GLY A 600 -76.41 14.30 -16.91
C GLY A 600 -76.75 15.17 -15.69
N LEU A 601 -76.07 14.96 -14.57
CA LEU A 601 -76.23 15.67 -13.30
C LEU A 601 -74.91 16.17 -12.78
N GLU A 602 -74.91 17.36 -12.20
CA GLU A 602 -73.70 17.88 -11.50
C GLU A 602 -73.25 16.98 -10.35
N TRP A 603 -71.90 16.83 -10.13
CA TRP A 603 -71.36 16.01 -9.09
C TRP A 603 -71.89 16.35 -7.69
N HIS A 604 -72.08 17.62 -7.41
CA HIS A 604 -72.62 18.16 -6.17
C HIS A 604 -74.10 18.58 -6.33
N GLY A 605 -74.76 18.09 -7.31
CA GLY A 605 -76.18 18.42 -7.56
C GLY A 605 -77.07 18.02 -6.38
N GLY A 606 -77.98 18.88 -6.02
CA GLY A 606 -78.94 18.67 -4.93
C GLY A 606 -79.08 19.87 -4.02
N GLN A 607 -79.96 19.78 -3.02
CA GLN A 607 -80.24 20.83 -2.07
C GLN A 607 -79.87 20.38 -0.64
N THR A 608 -79.22 21.22 0.08
CA THR A 608 -78.98 21.00 1.54
C THR A 608 -80.28 21.39 2.28
N LYS A 609 -80.92 20.41 2.89
CA LYS A 609 -82.14 20.68 3.71
C LYS A 609 -81.71 20.75 5.17
N SER A 610 -82.20 21.77 5.86
CA SER A 610 -81.97 21.91 7.31
C SER A 610 -82.86 20.93 8.08
N GLY A 611 -82.31 20.39 9.20
CA GLY A 611 -82.96 19.45 10.08
C GLY A 611 -82.46 18.03 9.96
N ALA A 612 -82.94 17.15 10.84
CA ALA A 612 -82.46 15.75 10.89
C ALA A 612 -83.03 14.97 9.69
N ALA A 613 -82.23 14.16 9.01
CA ALA A 613 -82.66 13.28 7.93
C ALA A 613 -83.85 12.38 8.38
N PRO A 614 -84.84 12.13 7.50
CA PRO A 614 -85.96 11.28 7.86
C PRO A 614 -85.50 9.87 8.29
N LYS A 615 -85.90 9.47 9.51
CA LYS A 615 -85.57 8.14 10.05
C LYS A 615 -86.38 7.07 9.26
N GLY A 616 -85.70 6.05 8.74
CA GLY A 616 -86.30 4.83 8.30
C GLY A 616 -86.16 4.46 6.79
N ALA A 617 -85.82 5.40 5.93
CA ALA A 617 -85.64 5.09 4.50
C ALA A 617 -84.39 4.20 4.19
N GLY A 618 -83.32 4.43 4.90
CA GLY A 618 -82.00 3.71 4.64
C GLY A 618 -82.04 2.21 5.00
N TYR A 619 -82.72 1.81 6.07
CA TYR A 619 -82.81 0.39 6.43
C TYR A 619 -83.66 -0.41 5.41
N LYS A 620 -84.80 0.11 4.99
CA LYS A 620 -85.62 -0.57 3.99
C LYS A 620 -84.87 -0.71 2.67
N GLN A 621 -84.25 0.33 2.19
CA GLN A 621 -83.41 0.30 0.98
C GLN A 621 -82.27 -0.68 1.06
N ALA A 622 -81.57 -0.72 2.18
CA ALA A 622 -80.46 -1.65 2.40
C ALA A 622 -80.96 -3.12 2.45
N MET A 623 -82.13 -3.35 3.03
CA MET A 623 -82.73 -4.70 3.03
C MET A 623 -83.26 -5.09 1.63
N GLU A 624 -83.82 -4.18 0.87
CA GLU A 624 -84.18 -4.44 -0.51
C GLU A 624 -82.98 -4.74 -1.41
N ALA A 625 -81.93 -3.93 -1.31
CA ALA A 625 -80.63 -4.18 -2.01
C ALA A 625 -80.01 -5.53 -1.59
N TYR A 626 -79.99 -5.89 -0.31
CA TYR A 626 -79.54 -7.16 0.17
C TYR A 626 -80.33 -8.35 -0.32
N ASN A 627 -81.68 -8.18 -0.40
CA ASN A 627 -82.58 -9.21 -0.92
C ASN A 627 -82.46 -9.41 -2.45
N ILE A 628 -82.24 -8.31 -3.21
CA ILE A 628 -81.87 -8.37 -4.63
C ILE A 628 -80.53 -9.11 -4.82
N PHE A 629 -79.53 -8.76 -4.04
CA PHE A 629 -78.20 -9.42 -4.09
C PHE A 629 -78.28 -10.92 -3.78
N ARG A 630 -79.11 -11.33 -2.82
CA ARG A 630 -79.30 -12.74 -2.44
C ARG A 630 -80.23 -13.51 -3.41
N GLY A 631 -80.78 -12.87 -4.39
CA GLY A 631 -81.71 -13.53 -5.34
C GLY A 631 -83.03 -14.03 -4.69
N ALA A 632 -83.36 -13.47 -3.54
CA ALA A 632 -84.66 -13.81 -2.89
C ALA A 632 -85.82 -13.25 -3.74
N LYS A 633 -86.55 -14.13 -4.36
CA LYS A 633 -87.82 -13.77 -4.98
C LYS A 633 -88.78 -13.22 -3.90
N LYS A 634 -89.50 -12.12 -4.24
CA LYS A 634 -90.59 -11.59 -3.43
C LYS A 634 -91.57 -12.66 -3.13
#